data_6a6234113b1c43f7d48f6f9fee3c9036
#
_entry.id   6a6234113b1c43f7d48f6f9fee3c9036
#
_cell.length_a   1.000
_cell.length_b   1.000
_cell.length_c   1.000
_cell.angle_alpha   90.00
_cell.angle_beta   90.00
_cell.angle_gamma   90.00
#
_symmetry.space_group_name_H-M   'P 1'
#
loop_
_entity.id
_entity.type
_entity.pdbx_description
1 polymer ?
#
loop_
_entity_poly.entity_id
_entity_poly.type
_entity_poly.pdbx_seq_one_letter_code
_entity_poly.pdbx_strand_id
1 'polypeptide(L)'
;SQDKRLDTGEYFVYDVNEKFYSAKTYRDIIELNSFELAFEPDYVLIELPPVLYFPYPVELVADAAIPILVCRANRVWSNADQAALDALTKLTDKQPHFFLNGVELPVIESILGDLPKKRSRLRRLLKKLFRLEFYAKNHI
;
A
#
# COMPACT_ATOMS: atom_id res chain seq x y z
N SER A 1 24.83 -7.43 14.51
CA SER A 1 23.65 -6.73 14.94
C SER A 1 22.68 -6.72 13.76
N GLN A 2 21.82 -7.74 13.66
CA GLN A 2 20.75 -7.78 12.65
C GLN A 2 19.64 -6.86 13.09
N ASP A 3 19.34 -5.93 12.22
CA ASP A 3 18.37 -4.87 12.41
C ASP A 3 16.96 -5.45 12.55
N LYS A 4 16.47 -5.52 13.78
CA LYS A 4 15.10 -5.93 14.11
C LYS A 4 14.04 -4.89 13.72
N ARG A 5 14.42 -3.84 12.99
CA ARG A 5 13.52 -2.72 12.64
C ARG A 5 12.59 -3.01 11.45
N LEU A 6 12.75 -4.12 10.75
CA LEU A 6 11.94 -4.46 9.58
C LEU A 6 10.50 -4.90 9.87
N ASP A 7 10.10 -4.99 11.16
CA ASP A 7 8.77 -5.49 11.56
C ASP A 7 7.92 -4.48 12.36
N THR A 8 8.36 -3.24 12.54
CA THR A 8 7.61 -2.21 13.28
C THR A 8 7.06 -1.18 12.31
N GLY A 9 5.91 -1.49 11.70
CA GLY A 9 5.11 -0.49 11.00
C GLY A 9 4.12 0.17 11.97
N GLU A 10 4.05 1.49 11.97
CA GLU A 10 2.96 2.23 12.61
C GLU A 10 1.86 2.46 11.58
N TYR A 11 0.62 2.38 12.04
CA TYR A 11 -0.57 2.57 11.22
C TYR A 11 -1.45 3.65 11.85
N PHE A 12 -1.80 4.66 11.06
CA PHE A 12 -2.65 5.77 11.46
C PHE A 12 -3.86 5.88 10.54
N VAL A 13 -4.99 6.26 11.10
CA VAL A 13 -6.19 6.64 10.34
C VAL A 13 -6.32 8.15 10.44
N TYR A 14 -6.35 8.83 9.30
CA TYR A 14 -6.48 10.28 9.23
C TYR A 14 -7.89 10.69 8.75
N ASP A 15 -8.31 11.88 9.16
CA ASP A 15 -9.58 12.44 8.75
C ASP A 15 -9.49 13.12 7.38
N VAL A 16 -10.44 12.79 6.50
CA VAL A 16 -10.58 13.44 5.20
C VAL A 16 -11.48 14.67 5.34
N ASN A 17 -10.89 15.81 5.63
CA ASN A 17 -11.54 17.09 5.82
C ASN A 17 -10.89 18.17 4.93
N GLU A 18 -11.37 19.41 5.01
CA GLU A 18 -10.83 20.52 4.19
C GLU A 18 -9.32 20.71 4.35
N LYS A 19 -8.79 20.51 5.55
CA LYS A 19 -7.35 20.64 5.84
C LYS A 19 -6.54 19.55 5.16
N PHE A 20 -7.10 18.32 5.06
CA PHE A 20 -6.46 17.22 4.34
C PHE A 20 -6.14 17.59 2.88
N TYR A 21 -7.06 18.29 2.19
CA TYR A 21 -6.86 18.67 0.79
C TYR A 21 -5.79 19.75 0.59
N SER A 22 -5.39 20.44 1.65
CA SER A 22 -4.30 21.42 1.63
C SER A 22 -2.93 20.85 2.01
N ALA A 23 -2.87 19.57 2.40
CA ALA A 23 -1.63 18.91 2.76
C ALA A 23 -0.68 18.81 1.56
N LYS A 24 0.59 19.14 1.75
CA LYS A 24 1.64 19.11 0.75
C LYS A 24 2.58 17.94 0.95
N THR A 25 2.77 17.54 2.20
CA THR A 25 3.67 16.48 2.62
C THR A 25 2.98 15.50 3.57
N TYR A 26 3.58 14.34 3.80
CA TYR A 26 3.09 13.39 4.80
C TYR A 26 3.15 13.98 6.22
N ARG A 27 4.09 14.89 6.49
CA ARG A 27 4.21 15.55 7.81
C ARG A 27 3.01 16.44 8.10
N ASP A 28 2.47 17.10 7.08
CA ASP A 28 1.25 17.88 7.23
C ASP A 28 0.08 17.00 7.68
N ILE A 29 -0.04 15.77 7.13
CA ILE A 29 -1.06 14.81 7.56
C ILE A 29 -0.87 14.43 9.03
N ILE A 30 0.36 14.20 9.46
CA ILE A 30 0.69 13.85 10.85
C ILE A 30 0.33 14.99 11.79
N GLU A 31 0.75 16.22 11.47
CA GLU A 31 0.48 17.42 12.27
C GLU A 31 -1.02 17.73 12.34
N LEU A 32 -1.74 17.69 11.21
CA LEU A 32 -3.17 17.95 11.15
C LEU A 32 -4.02 17.01 12.02
N ASN A 33 -3.54 15.77 12.21
CA ASN A 33 -4.23 14.76 13.00
C ASN A 33 -3.59 14.57 14.40
N SER A 34 -2.60 15.39 14.75
CA SER A 34 -1.88 15.29 16.03
C SER A 34 -1.30 13.90 16.30
N PHE A 35 -0.80 13.24 15.26
CA PHE A 35 -0.12 11.96 15.39
C PHE A 35 1.30 12.16 15.92
N GLU A 36 1.74 11.25 16.78
CA GLU A 36 3.11 11.18 17.24
C GLU A 36 3.79 9.96 16.63
N LEU A 37 4.89 10.19 15.90
CA LEU A 37 5.71 9.11 15.38
C LEU A 37 6.72 8.66 16.44
N ALA A 38 6.77 7.36 16.72
CA ALA A 38 7.76 6.81 17.64
C ALA A 38 9.19 6.83 17.05
N PHE A 39 9.30 6.94 15.74
CA PHE A 39 10.58 6.98 15.01
C PHE A 39 10.41 7.69 13.66
N GLU A 40 11.51 8.16 13.06
CA GLU A 40 11.50 8.67 11.69
C GLU A 40 11.36 7.47 10.72
N PRO A 41 10.31 7.44 9.87
CA PRO A 41 10.07 6.32 8.97
C PRO A 41 11.01 6.37 7.75
N ASP A 42 11.53 5.21 7.33
CA ASP A 42 12.24 5.07 6.05
C ASP A 42 11.28 5.13 4.87
N TYR A 43 10.04 4.68 5.05
CA TYR A 43 8.98 4.67 4.05
C TYR A 43 7.66 5.10 4.65
N VAL A 44 6.92 5.92 3.91
CA VAL A 44 5.55 6.34 4.25
C VAL A 44 4.63 5.91 3.13
N LEU A 45 3.62 5.10 3.45
CA LEU A 45 2.56 4.72 2.52
C LEU A 45 1.28 5.46 2.89
N ILE A 46 0.76 6.25 1.96
CA ILE A 46 -0.49 7.00 2.15
C ILE A 46 -1.56 6.41 1.25
N GLU A 47 -2.61 5.86 1.84
CA GLU A 47 -3.79 5.42 1.10
C GLU A 47 -4.75 6.59 0.95
N LEU A 48 -5.05 6.96 -0.29
CA LEU A 48 -6.00 8.02 -0.62
C LEU A 48 -7.42 7.46 -0.83
N PRO A 49 -8.46 8.26 -0.62
CA PRO A 49 -9.81 7.92 -1.08
C PRO A 49 -9.84 7.62 -2.58
N PRO A 50 -10.85 6.85 -3.07
CA PRO A 50 -10.95 6.51 -4.49
C PRO A 50 -10.95 7.76 -5.38
N VAL A 51 -9.89 7.95 -6.16
CA VAL A 51 -9.62 9.15 -6.97
C VAL A 51 -10.66 9.45 -8.06
N LEU A 52 -11.49 8.46 -8.42
CA LEU A 52 -12.60 8.67 -9.36
C LEU A 52 -13.82 9.36 -8.74
N TYR A 53 -13.95 9.34 -7.42
CA TYR A 53 -15.14 9.80 -6.72
C TYR A 53 -14.88 10.92 -5.72
N PHE A 54 -13.64 11.05 -5.30
CA PHE A 54 -13.22 12.02 -4.30
C PHE A 54 -12.05 12.85 -4.79
N PRO A 55 -11.98 14.12 -4.41
CA PRO A 55 -10.79 14.92 -4.62
C PRO A 55 -9.61 14.36 -3.79
N TYR A 56 -8.41 14.77 -4.13
CA TYR A 56 -7.19 14.39 -3.42
C TYR A 56 -6.25 15.60 -3.27
N PRO A 57 -5.34 15.61 -2.28
CA PRO A 57 -4.39 16.70 -2.10
C PRO A 57 -3.35 16.69 -3.23
N VAL A 58 -3.49 17.64 -4.14
CA VAL A 58 -2.72 17.71 -5.41
C VAL A 58 -1.22 17.79 -5.15
N GLU A 59 -0.78 18.65 -4.22
CA GLU A 59 0.63 18.86 -3.92
C GLU A 59 1.27 17.62 -3.29
N LEU A 60 0.56 16.97 -2.36
CA LEU A 60 1.00 15.71 -1.74
C LEU A 60 1.17 14.58 -2.77
N VAL A 61 0.21 14.47 -3.71
CA VAL A 61 0.28 13.48 -4.77
C VAL A 61 1.41 13.78 -5.75
N ALA A 62 1.63 15.05 -6.08
CA ALA A 62 2.73 15.46 -6.96
C ALA A 62 4.11 15.14 -6.37
N ASP A 63 4.26 15.20 -5.05
CA ASP A 63 5.51 14.91 -4.34
C ASP A 63 5.75 13.39 -4.15
N ALA A 64 4.76 12.54 -4.42
CA ALA A 64 4.89 11.09 -4.23
C ALA A 64 6.10 10.53 -5.00
N ALA A 65 7.00 9.84 -4.28
CA ALA A 65 8.16 9.20 -4.89
C ALA A 65 7.75 8.05 -5.82
N ILE A 66 6.74 7.27 -5.42
CA ILE A 66 6.21 6.13 -6.15
C ILE A 66 4.68 6.19 -6.14
N PRO A 67 4.03 6.72 -7.18
CA PRO A 67 2.58 6.66 -7.30
C PRO A 67 2.12 5.24 -7.61
N ILE A 68 1.16 4.74 -6.82
CA ILE A 68 0.58 3.39 -7.01
C ILE A 68 -0.91 3.54 -7.23
N LEU A 69 -1.40 3.05 -8.37
CA LEU A 69 -2.81 3.01 -8.71
C LEU A 69 -3.39 1.62 -8.44
N VAL A 70 -4.29 1.53 -7.46
CA VAL A 70 -4.96 0.27 -7.13
C VAL A 70 -6.18 0.10 -8.00
N CYS A 71 -6.18 -0.94 -8.83
CA CYS A 71 -7.27 -1.26 -9.76
C CYS A 71 -7.95 -2.58 -9.37
N ARG A 72 -9.27 -2.67 -9.56
CA ARG A 72 -9.98 -3.94 -9.41
C ARG A 72 -9.93 -4.75 -10.71
N ALA A 73 -9.46 -5.99 -10.63
CA ALA A 73 -9.37 -6.87 -11.79
C ALA A 73 -10.72 -7.30 -12.37
N ASN A 74 -11.78 -7.27 -11.55
CA ASN A 74 -13.15 -7.63 -11.95
C ASN A 74 -13.98 -6.46 -12.48
N ARG A 75 -13.32 -5.33 -12.79
CA ARG A 75 -13.96 -4.13 -13.33
C ARG A 75 -13.40 -3.82 -14.71
N VAL A 76 -14.29 -3.45 -15.64
CA VAL A 76 -13.88 -2.99 -16.96
C VAL A 76 -13.24 -1.61 -16.84
N TRP A 77 -12.11 -1.43 -17.51
CA TRP A 77 -11.43 -0.14 -17.63
C TRP A 77 -12.28 0.81 -18.47
N SER A 78 -12.57 1.99 -17.95
CA SER A 78 -13.42 3.00 -18.58
C SER A 78 -12.61 4.23 -19.02
N ASN A 79 -13.25 5.11 -19.80
CA ASN A 79 -12.65 6.39 -20.16
C ASN A 79 -12.35 7.27 -18.94
N ALA A 80 -13.13 7.16 -17.86
CA ALA A 80 -12.86 7.87 -16.62
C ALA A 80 -11.59 7.36 -15.93
N ASP A 81 -11.34 6.06 -15.98
CA ASP A 81 -10.10 5.47 -15.45
C ASP A 81 -8.88 5.97 -16.26
N GLN A 82 -9.01 6.02 -17.58
CA GLN A 82 -7.95 6.54 -18.44
C GLN A 82 -7.68 8.02 -18.17
N ALA A 83 -8.71 8.84 -18.04
CA ALA A 83 -8.58 10.25 -17.72
C ALA A 83 -7.90 10.48 -16.34
N ALA A 84 -8.26 9.66 -15.34
CA ALA A 84 -7.62 9.72 -14.03
C ALA A 84 -6.14 9.30 -14.09
N LEU A 85 -5.80 8.26 -14.85
CA LEU A 85 -4.42 7.84 -15.07
C LEU A 85 -3.59 8.94 -15.76
N ASP A 86 -4.13 9.55 -16.81
CA ASP A 86 -3.45 10.61 -17.55
C ASP A 86 -3.23 11.84 -16.65
N ALA A 87 -4.22 12.20 -15.83
CA ALA A 87 -4.10 13.28 -14.87
C ALA A 87 -3.03 13.01 -13.81
N LEU A 88 -3.00 11.80 -13.24
CA LEU A 88 -2.00 11.40 -12.26
C LEU A 88 -0.58 11.37 -12.86
N THR A 89 -0.43 10.82 -14.06
CA THR A 89 0.85 10.78 -14.76
C THR A 89 1.38 12.19 -15.02
N LYS A 90 0.51 13.09 -15.47
CA LYS A 90 0.87 14.48 -15.72
C LYS A 90 1.21 15.23 -14.44
N LEU A 91 0.47 14.95 -13.35
CA LEU A 91 0.67 15.60 -12.05
C LEU A 91 2.00 15.21 -11.42
N THR A 92 2.30 13.91 -11.40
CA THR A 92 3.50 13.39 -10.73
C THR A 92 4.76 13.44 -11.59
N ASP A 93 4.62 13.67 -12.91
CA ASP A 93 5.68 13.50 -13.91
C ASP A 93 6.36 12.11 -13.84
N LYS A 94 5.59 11.10 -13.39
CA LYS A 94 6.05 9.72 -13.21
C LYS A 94 5.00 8.76 -13.74
N GLN A 95 5.46 7.60 -14.19
CA GLN A 95 4.56 6.49 -14.56
C GLN A 95 4.02 5.84 -13.28
N PRO A 96 2.71 5.83 -13.02
CA PRO A 96 2.14 5.11 -11.89
C PRO A 96 2.35 3.61 -12.01
N HIS A 97 2.67 2.97 -10.89
CA HIS A 97 2.66 1.52 -10.79
C HIS A 97 1.24 1.03 -10.57
N PHE A 98 0.88 -0.09 -11.21
CA PHE A 98 -0.43 -0.69 -11.05
C PHE A 98 -0.41 -1.82 -10.03
N PHE A 99 -1.37 -1.80 -9.11
CA PHE A 99 -1.67 -2.93 -8.24
C PHE A 99 -3.07 -3.47 -8.57
N LEU A 100 -3.12 -4.67 -9.13
CA LEU A 100 -4.39 -5.32 -9.45
C LEU A 100 -4.91 -6.09 -8.24
N ASN A 101 -6.02 -5.63 -7.69
CA ASN A 101 -6.70 -6.28 -6.58
C ASN A 101 -7.86 -7.16 -7.07
N GLY A 102 -8.05 -8.31 -6.42
CA GLY A 102 -9.14 -9.23 -6.74
C GLY A 102 -8.95 -10.02 -8.03
N VAL A 103 -7.70 -10.27 -8.44
CA VAL A 103 -7.40 -11.15 -9.58
C VAL A 103 -7.66 -12.61 -9.19
N GLU A 104 -8.42 -13.31 -10.01
CA GLU A 104 -8.68 -14.73 -9.81
C GLU A 104 -7.43 -15.57 -10.12
N LEU A 105 -7.20 -16.60 -9.31
CA LEU A 105 -6.02 -17.47 -9.43
C LEU A 105 -5.82 -18.06 -10.84
N PRO A 106 -6.88 -18.56 -11.53
CA PRO A 106 -6.73 -19.09 -12.88
C PRO A 106 -6.20 -18.07 -13.91
N VAL A 107 -6.58 -16.79 -13.74
CA VAL A 107 -6.10 -15.70 -14.62
C VAL A 107 -4.61 -15.45 -14.37
N ILE A 108 -4.18 -15.44 -13.11
CA ILE A 108 -2.77 -15.27 -12.76
C ILE A 108 -1.95 -16.44 -13.33
N GLU A 109 -2.45 -17.68 -13.18
CA GLU A 109 -1.80 -18.89 -13.71
C GLU A 109 -1.68 -18.87 -15.25
N SER A 110 -2.66 -18.31 -15.95
CA SER A 110 -2.60 -18.21 -17.42
C SER A 110 -1.51 -17.25 -17.91
N ILE A 111 -1.16 -16.24 -17.12
CA ILE A 111 -0.16 -15.22 -17.46
C ILE A 111 1.24 -15.60 -16.98
N LEU A 112 1.35 -16.10 -15.74
CA LEU A 112 2.62 -16.38 -15.08
C LEU A 112 3.04 -17.86 -15.17
N GLY A 113 2.21 -18.71 -15.77
CA GLY A 113 2.38 -20.15 -15.74
C GLY A 113 1.89 -20.78 -14.43
N ASP A 114 2.04 -22.10 -14.33
CA ASP A 114 1.59 -22.85 -13.15
C ASP A 114 2.24 -22.33 -11.87
N LEU A 115 1.46 -21.62 -11.08
CA LEU A 115 1.88 -21.26 -9.71
C LEU A 115 1.95 -22.54 -8.87
N PRO A 116 2.93 -22.70 -7.99
CA PRO A 116 3.07 -23.88 -7.15
C PRO A 116 1.81 -24.07 -6.30
N LYS A 117 0.90 -24.93 -6.77
CA LYS A 117 -0.46 -25.19 -6.22
C LYS A 117 -0.47 -25.76 -4.80
N LYS A 118 0.67 -26.26 -4.34
CA LYS A 118 0.75 -26.84 -2.98
C LYS A 118 2.04 -26.39 -2.31
N ARG A 119 1.92 -25.51 -1.34
CA ARG A 119 2.95 -25.44 -0.30
C ARG A 119 3.06 -26.84 0.30
N SER A 120 4.21 -27.50 0.16
CA SER A 120 4.42 -28.85 0.67
C SER A 120 3.99 -28.87 2.14
N ARG A 121 3.37 -29.97 2.60
CA ARG A 121 2.97 -30.16 4.00
C ARG A 121 4.13 -29.86 4.96
N LEU A 122 5.34 -30.19 4.53
CA LEU A 122 6.61 -29.90 5.23
C LEU A 122 6.82 -28.40 5.47
N ARG A 123 6.59 -27.55 4.47
CA ARG A 123 6.75 -26.10 4.57
C ARG A 123 5.69 -25.46 5.48
N ARG A 124 4.50 -26.08 5.55
CA ARG A 124 3.42 -25.68 6.46
C ARG A 124 3.72 -26.09 7.90
N LEU A 125 4.34 -27.25 8.10
CA LEU A 125 4.82 -27.75 9.40
C LEU A 125 5.99 -26.93 9.92
N LEU A 126 6.98 -26.65 9.07
CA LEU A 126 8.12 -25.78 9.41
C LEU A 126 7.65 -24.37 9.82
N LYS A 127 6.69 -23.78 9.09
CA LYS A 127 6.14 -22.47 9.43
C LYS A 127 5.37 -22.48 10.77
N LYS A 128 4.74 -23.60 11.14
CA LYS A 128 4.13 -23.78 12.47
C LYS A 128 5.18 -23.93 13.57
N LEU A 129 6.25 -24.67 13.33
CA LEU A 129 7.38 -24.82 14.25
C LEU A 129 8.08 -23.49 14.52
N PHE A 130 8.39 -22.73 13.47
CA PHE A 130 9.01 -21.40 13.62
C PHE A 130 8.09 -20.39 14.34
N ARG A 131 6.77 -20.48 14.16
CA ARG A 131 5.82 -19.65 14.91
C ARG A 131 5.73 -20.03 16.40
N LEU A 132 5.89 -21.28 16.74
CA LEU A 132 5.88 -21.75 18.14
C LEU A 132 7.17 -21.39 18.88
N GLU A 133 8.31 -21.40 18.21
CA GLU A 133 9.58 -20.95 18.82
C GLU A 133 9.58 -19.45 19.15
N PHE A 134 8.92 -18.61 18.36
CA PHE A 134 8.82 -17.19 18.66
C PHE A 134 7.89 -16.89 19.83
N TYR A 135 6.87 -17.72 20.07
CA TYR A 135 5.96 -17.55 21.23
C TYR A 135 6.57 -18.04 22.54
N ALA A 136 7.44 -19.02 22.50
CA ALA A 136 8.09 -19.57 23.73
C ALA A 136 9.20 -18.66 24.29
N LYS A 137 9.70 -17.72 23.51
CA LYS A 137 10.81 -16.82 23.93
C LYS A 137 10.39 -15.54 24.62
N ASN A 138 9.08 -15.25 24.70
CA ASN A 138 8.56 -14.03 25.31
C ASN A 138 7.88 -14.26 26.68
N HIS A 139 8.07 -15.41 27.30
CA HIS A 139 7.55 -15.74 28.64
C HIS A 139 8.64 -16.30 29.56
N ILE A 140 9.79 -15.62 29.66
CA ILE A 140 10.71 -15.76 30.80
C ILE A 140 11.23 -14.36 31.14
#